data_a2b56e8fa573f9f9ed491c8630c1bc15
#
_entry.id   a2b56e8fa573f9f9ed491c8630c1bc15
#
_cell.length_a   1.000
_cell.length_b   1.000
_cell.length_c   1.000
_cell.angle_alpha   90.00
_cell.angle_beta   90.00
_cell.angle_gamma   90.00
#
_symmetry.space_group_name_H-M   'P 1'
#
loop_
_entity.id
_entity.type
_entity.pdbx_description
1 polymer ?
#
loop_
_entity_poly.entity_id
_entity_poly.type
_entity_poly.pdbx_seq_one_letter_code
_entity_poly.pdbx_strand_id
1 'polypeptide(L)'
;FCQSYTQCDPTKAASGLPLTTVYKPTGNLNDYPSRSTLDETFALIEEDMQKAYDGLVAYEKSGVKVAKEEAQPLAYIHSQTVQALQARVALVKGDWANAAKYAKAVINSGKYKLTTIDDYAKLWTKDEGTEIIFRPLMTAQELGGSNGEYYVSESETKADYIPTAAVLNLFWEKFEGDVRADVFLKQYDNLQVEGNSYEAMAFNKFPGNSDLRTGSNNNLMNMSKPFRLSEMYLIVAEAEARQDHKEEANKYLNILRSNRIVDYVTENYSEQKTLLKEIKEEREREFIGEGMRMSDIRRYGEGFQREPNHDENEDLNDIIVKQGRALKYTANDYRLTWPIPKAEMDANPHLAGQQNPGY
;
A
#
# COMPACT_ATOMS: atom_id res chain seq x y z
N PHE A 1 4.78 -7.33 -4.16
CA PHE A 1 4.62 -8.72 -4.63
C PHE A 1 5.78 -9.61 -4.18
N CYS A 2 7.02 -9.32 -4.60
CA CYS A 2 8.18 -10.13 -4.20
C CYS A 2 8.26 -10.33 -2.68
N GLN A 3 7.99 -9.31 -1.91
CA GLN A 3 8.03 -9.36 -0.45
C GLN A 3 7.05 -10.39 0.15
N SER A 4 5.92 -10.66 -0.49
CA SER A 4 4.93 -11.63 0.02
C SER A 4 5.46 -13.06 0.03
N TYR A 5 6.40 -13.40 -0.85
CA TYR A 5 6.97 -14.73 -1.00
C TYR A 5 8.37 -14.88 -0.41
N THR A 6 9.06 -13.79 -0.07
CA THR A 6 10.40 -13.83 0.51
C THR A 6 10.34 -13.98 2.02
N GLN A 7 11.29 -14.71 2.60
CA GLN A 7 11.46 -14.78 4.04
C GLN A 7 12.13 -13.50 4.55
N CYS A 8 11.80 -13.11 5.79
CA CYS A 8 12.41 -11.94 6.42
C CYS A 8 13.83 -12.19 6.94
N ASP A 9 14.32 -13.42 6.94
CA ASP A 9 15.66 -13.77 7.39
C ASP A 9 16.63 -13.79 6.19
N PRO A 10 17.48 -12.77 6.02
CA PRO A 10 18.39 -12.68 4.89
C PRO A 10 19.51 -13.72 4.92
N THR A 11 19.75 -14.36 6.09
CA THR A 11 20.84 -15.32 6.26
C THR A 11 20.50 -16.71 5.74
N LYS A 12 19.22 -17.00 5.48
CA LYS A 12 18.81 -18.28 4.95
C LYS A 12 19.05 -18.39 3.45
N ALA A 13 19.73 -19.43 3.05
CA ALA A 13 19.72 -19.88 1.66
C ALA A 13 18.26 -20.13 1.23
N ALA A 14 17.93 -19.84 -0.02
CA ALA A 14 16.58 -19.97 -0.54
C ALA A 14 15.51 -19.07 0.17
N SER A 15 15.92 -17.92 0.68
CA SER A 15 15.02 -16.94 1.29
C SER A 15 14.44 -15.93 0.28
N GLY A 16 15.09 -15.79 -0.86
CA GLY A 16 14.70 -14.89 -1.95
C GLY A 16 13.76 -15.53 -2.97
N LEU A 17 13.89 -15.13 -4.21
CA LEU A 17 13.09 -15.62 -5.35
C LEU A 17 13.98 -16.36 -6.36
N PRO A 18 13.40 -17.23 -7.22
CA PRO A 18 14.10 -17.69 -8.42
C PRO A 18 14.36 -16.50 -9.34
N LEU A 19 15.65 -16.23 -9.65
CA LEU A 19 16.03 -15.10 -10.47
C LEU A 19 16.29 -15.55 -11.91
N THR A 20 15.68 -14.85 -12.87
CA THR A 20 15.89 -15.04 -14.31
C THR A 20 16.13 -13.69 -14.95
N THR A 21 17.34 -13.48 -15.46
CA THR A 21 17.77 -12.23 -16.12
C THR A 21 17.86 -12.35 -17.64
N VAL A 22 17.72 -13.58 -18.15
CA VAL A 22 17.79 -13.85 -19.58
C VAL A 22 16.59 -14.69 -20.00
N TYR A 23 15.88 -14.23 -21.02
CA TYR A 23 14.82 -15.03 -21.62
C TYR A 23 15.42 -16.26 -22.32
N LYS A 24 15.15 -17.43 -21.80
CA LYS A 24 15.60 -18.71 -22.31
C LYS A 24 14.42 -19.68 -22.32
N PRO A 25 13.60 -19.68 -23.39
CA PRO A 25 12.53 -20.66 -23.50
C PRO A 25 13.15 -22.06 -23.61
N THR A 26 12.86 -22.90 -22.62
CA THR A 26 13.44 -24.25 -22.54
C THR A 26 12.41 -25.24 -22.01
N GLY A 27 12.42 -26.45 -22.55
CA GLY A 27 11.74 -27.60 -21.97
C GLY A 27 12.64 -28.42 -21.05
N ASN A 28 13.91 -28.02 -20.89
CA ASN A 28 14.86 -28.69 -20.02
C ASN A 28 14.71 -28.19 -18.58
N LEU A 29 14.20 -29.01 -17.70
CA LEU A 29 13.96 -28.67 -16.29
C LEU A 29 15.26 -28.31 -15.53
N ASN A 30 16.43 -28.76 -16.00
CA ASN A 30 17.71 -28.39 -15.41
C ASN A 30 18.10 -26.92 -15.62
N ASP A 31 17.41 -26.21 -16.54
CA ASP A 31 17.67 -24.80 -16.80
C ASP A 31 16.86 -23.87 -15.88
N TYR A 32 15.93 -24.40 -15.11
CA TYR A 32 15.14 -23.58 -14.18
C TYR A 32 15.97 -23.22 -12.94
N PRO A 33 15.88 -21.95 -12.46
CA PRO A 33 16.64 -21.52 -11.31
C PRO A 33 16.05 -22.06 -9.99
N SER A 34 16.90 -22.35 -9.03
CA SER A 34 16.53 -22.49 -7.62
C SER A 34 16.23 -21.09 -7.03
N ARG A 35 15.72 -21.04 -5.81
CA ARG A 35 15.62 -19.77 -5.08
C ARG A 35 17.00 -19.18 -4.83
N SER A 36 17.10 -17.88 -4.98
CA SER A 36 18.26 -17.09 -4.54
C SER A 36 18.19 -16.78 -3.04
N THR A 37 19.20 -16.11 -2.54
CA THR A 37 19.15 -15.44 -1.25
C THR A 37 18.29 -14.18 -1.34
N LEU A 38 17.86 -13.67 -0.19
CA LEU A 38 17.15 -12.40 -0.13
C LEU A 38 18.04 -11.23 -0.61
N ASP A 39 19.32 -11.26 -0.25
CA ASP A 39 20.30 -10.24 -0.65
C ASP A 39 20.50 -10.21 -2.17
N GLU A 40 20.62 -11.37 -2.81
CA GLU A 40 20.73 -11.45 -4.28
C GLU A 40 19.45 -10.92 -4.95
N THR A 41 18.27 -11.21 -4.37
CA THR A 41 17.00 -10.70 -4.88
C THR A 41 16.97 -9.16 -4.80
N PHE A 42 17.36 -8.58 -3.67
CA PHE A 42 17.42 -7.12 -3.53
C PHE A 42 18.50 -6.49 -4.41
N ALA A 43 19.67 -7.11 -4.53
CA ALA A 43 20.73 -6.60 -5.40
C ALA A 43 20.27 -6.48 -6.85
N LEU A 44 19.55 -7.47 -7.38
CA LEU A 44 19.00 -7.40 -8.74
C LEU A 44 17.94 -6.30 -8.86
N ILE A 45 17.04 -6.17 -7.87
CA ILE A 45 16.02 -5.10 -7.86
C ILE A 45 16.69 -3.72 -7.87
N GLU A 46 17.72 -3.51 -7.05
CA GLU A 46 18.44 -2.24 -6.95
C GLU A 46 19.21 -1.90 -8.24
N GLU A 47 19.85 -2.90 -8.85
CA GLU A 47 20.53 -2.75 -10.14
C GLU A 47 19.55 -2.34 -11.25
N ASP A 48 18.41 -3.03 -11.33
CA ASP A 48 17.40 -2.74 -12.36
C ASP A 48 16.76 -1.36 -12.14
N MET A 49 16.46 -0.98 -10.89
CA MET A 49 15.98 0.36 -10.57
C MET A 49 16.99 1.45 -10.95
N GLN A 50 18.27 1.23 -10.69
CA GLN A 50 19.31 2.21 -11.06
C GLN A 50 19.41 2.37 -12.57
N LYS A 51 19.43 1.27 -13.33
CA LYS A 51 19.43 1.29 -14.81
C LYS A 51 18.17 2.01 -15.35
N ALA A 52 17.01 1.72 -14.79
CA ALA A 52 15.76 2.37 -15.18
C ALA A 52 15.80 3.89 -14.89
N TYR A 53 16.29 4.28 -13.73
CA TYR A 53 16.44 5.69 -13.37
C TYR A 53 17.36 6.43 -14.34
N ASP A 54 18.55 5.88 -14.59
CA ASP A 54 19.54 6.51 -15.49
C ASP A 54 19.01 6.63 -16.92
N GLY A 55 18.32 5.59 -17.41
CA GLY A 55 17.69 5.59 -18.73
C GLY A 55 16.56 6.63 -18.84
N LEU A 56 15.71 6.75 -17.83
CA LEU A 56 14.62 7.73 -17.80
C LEU A 56 15.14 9.16 -17.66
N VAL A 57 16.17 9.39 -16.86
CA VAL A 57 16.83 10.72 -16.79
C VAL A 57 17.43 11.11 -18.13
N ALA A 58 18.05 10.17 -18.85
CA ALA A 58 18.58 10.42 -20.18
C ALA A 58 17.45 10.72 -21.19
N TYR A 59 16.37 9.94 -21.15
CA TYR A 59 15.18 10.18 -21.97
C TYR A 59 14.55 11.55 -21.70
N GLU A 60 14.30 11.89 -20.45
CA GLU A 60 13.72 13.18 -20.05
C GLU A 60 14.59 14.37 -20.50
N LYS A 61 15.93 14.23 -20.45
CA LYS A 61 16.88 15.26 -20.92
C LYS A 61 16.95 15.36 -22.44
N SER A 62 16.58 14.31 -23.17
CA SER A 62 16.62 14.32 -24.64
C SER A 62 15.63 15.27 -25.29
N GLY A 63 14.59 15.68 -24.55
CA GLY A 63 13.52 16.53 -25.04
C GLY A 63 12.58 15.84 -26.04
N VAL A 64 12.70 14.52 -26.23
CA VAL A 64 11.74 13.74 -27.03
C VAL A 64 10.38 13.82 -26.39
N LYS A 65 9.37 14.10 -27.22
CA LYS A 65 7.99 14.20 -26.80
C LYS A 65 7.15 13.10 -27.42
N VAL A 66 6.39 12.40 -26.59
CA VAL A 66 5.44 11.37 -27.03
C VAL A 66 4.03 11.88 -26.72
N ALA A 67 3.22 12.08 -27.73
CA ALA A 67 1.89 12.69 -27.58
C ALA A 67 0.98 11.99 -26.56
N LYS A 68 1.05 10.66 -26.47
CA LYS A 68 0.27 9.89 -25.48
C LYS A 68 0.75 10.14 -24.04
N GLU A 69 2.07 10.27 -23.85
CA GLU A 69 2.66 10.60 -22.56
C GLU A 69 2.31 12.03 -22.14
N GLU A 70 2.37 13.00 -23.04
CA GLU A 70 1.98 14.38 -22.77
C GLU A 70 0.49 14.48 -22.41
N ALA A 71 -0.37 13.66 -23.03
CA ALA A 71 -1.81 13.64 -22.76
C ALA A 71 -2.16 12.93 -21.43
N GLN A 72 -1.37 11.96 -20.99
CA GLN A 72 -1.62 11.14 -19.81
C GLN A 72 -0.33 10.91 -18.99
N PRO A 73 0.31 11.96 -18.48
CA PRO A 73 1.64 11.87 -17.88
C PRO A 73 1.69 10.95 -16.65
N LEU A 74 0.61 10.85 -15.89
CA LEU A 74 0.55 9.98 -14.71
C LEU A 74 0.50 8.48 -15.05
N ALA A 75 0.19 8.12 -16.30
CA ALA A 75 0.11 6.74 -16.75
C ALA A 75 1.48 6.17 -17.20
N TYR A 76 2.51 7.01 -17.24
CA TYR A 76 3.86 6.63 -17.64
C TYR A 76 4.83 6.71 -16.47
N ILE A 77 5.82 5.84 -16.49
CA ILE A 77 6.88 5.83 -15.47
C ILE A 77 7.92 6.88 -15.82
N HIS A 78 8.18 7.79 -14.91
CA HIS A 78 9.20 8.83 -14.97
C HIS A 78 10.33 8.57 -13.96
N SER A 79 11.41 9.32 -14.04
CA SER A 79 12.54 9.18 -13.11
C SER A 79 12.12 9.31 -11.63
N GLN A 80 11.14 10.19 -11.31
CA GLN A 80 10.60 10.32 -9.95
C GLN A 80 9.77 9.10 -9.51
N THR A 81 9.12 8.40 -10.44
CA THR A 81 8.41 7.14 -10.14
C THR A 81 9.41 6.08 -9.68
N VAL A 82 10.55 5.99 -10.37
CA VAL A 82 11.63 5.06 -9.97
C VAL A 82 12.23 5.47 -8.63
N GLN A 83 12.43 6.76 -8.36
CA GLN A 83 12.90 7.24 -7.05
C GLN A 83 11.90 6.91 -5.93
N ALA A 84 10.60 7.03 -6.19
CA ALA A 84 9.56 6.62 -5.23
C ALA A 84 9.63 5.11 -4.94
N LEU A 85 9.87 4.27 -5.97
CA LEU A 85 10.10 2.84 -5.79
C LEU A 85 11.40 2.56 -5.02
N GLN A 86 12.50 3.25 -5.33
CA GLN A 86 13.76 3.15 -4.59
C GLN A 86 13.58 3.49 -3.10
N ALA A 87 12.80 4.54 -2.80
CA ALA A 87 12.48 4.92 -1.42
C ALA A 87 11.71 3.80 -0.69
N ARG A 88 10.71 3.21 -1.33
CA ARG A 88 9.92 2.10 -0.77
C ARG A 88 10.76 0.85 -0.56
N VAL A 89 11.61 0.48 -1.52
CA VAL A 89 12.51 -0.68 -1.40
C VAL A 89 13.51 -0.48 -0.27
N ALA A 90 14.13 0.70 -0.17
CA ALA A 90 15.04 1.03 0.93
C ALA A 90 14.34 0.98 2.29
N LEU A 91 13.09 1.48 2.39
CA LEU A 91 12.27 1.38 3.60
C LEU A 91 12.05 -0.09 4.01
N VAL A 92 11.70 -0.96 3.06
CA VAL A 92 11.48 -2.40 3.28
C VAL A 92 12.75 -3.10 3.76
N LYS A 93 13.91 -2.71 3.22
CA LYS A 93 15.23 -3.22 3.63
C LYS A 93 15.68 -2.73 5.00
N GLY A 94 15.08 -1.64 5.52
CA GLY A 94 15.58 -0.94 6.70
C GLY A 94 16.80 -0.07 6.41
N ASP A 95 17.06 0.26 5.15
CA ASP A 95 18.08 1.22 4.74
C ASP A 95 17.54 2.64 4.88
N TRP A 96 17.51 3.12 6.12
CA TRP A 96 16.87 4.37 6.48
C TRP A 96 17.48 5.59 5.78
N ALA A 97 18.82 5.57 5.60
CA ALA A 97 19.52 6.68 4.95
C ALA A 97 19.09 6.82 3.49
N ASN A 98 19.07 5.72 2.72
CA ASN A 98 18.64 5.74 1.33
C ASN A 98 17.12 5.92 1.20
N ALA A 99 16.31 5.38 2.12
CA ALA A 99 14.87 5.62 2.14
C ALA A 99 14.55 7.13 2.25
N ALA A 100 15.14 7.83 3.22
CA ALA A 100 15.00 9.28 3.37
C ALA A 100 15.55 10.05 2.16
N LYS A 101 16.71 9.67 1.64
CA LYS A 101 17.35 10.31 0.47
C LYS A 101 16.45 10.27 -0.77
N TYR A 102 15.95 9.10 -1.15
CA TYR A 102 15.15 8.96 -2.36
C TYR A 102 13.76 9.61 -2.20
N ALA A 103 13.12 9.46 -1.04
CA ALA A 103 11.85 10.10 -0.77
C ALA A 103 11.96 11.64 -0.78
N LYS A 104 13.01 12.20 -0.15
CA LYS A 104 13.30 13.64 -0.22
C LYS A 104 13.58 14.12 -1.65
N ALA A 105 14.23 13.32 -2.48
CA ALA A 105 14.47 13.68 -3.88
C ALA A 105 13.15 13.84 -4.65
N VAL A 106 12.17 12.96 -4.43
CA VAL A 106 10.84 13.10 -5.03
C VAL A 106 10.12 14.35 -4.53
N ILE A 107 10.09 14.57 -3.21
CA ILE A 107 9.47 15.76 -2.60
C ILE A 107 10.11 17.05 -3.14
N ASN A 108 11.43 17.12 -3.14
CA ASN A 108 12.19 18.31 -3.55
C ASN A 108 12.18 18.54 -5.07
N SER A 109 11.71 17.58 -5.87
CA SER A 109 11.53 17.79 -7.31
C SER A 109 10.54 18.91 -7.62
N GLY A 110 9.63 19.21 -6.68
CA GLY A 110 8.57 20.20 -6.82
C GLY A 110 7.50 19.84 -7.87
N LYS A 111 7.61 18.66 -8.50
CA LYS A 111 6.66 18.18 -9.53
C LYS A 111 5.30 17.81 -8.93
N TYR A 112 5.27 17.40 -7.66
CA TYR A 112 4.08 16.95 -6.97
C TYR A 112 3.85 17.80 -5.72
N LYS A 113 2.58 17.90 -5.31
CA LYS A 113 2.19 18.59 -4.06
C LYS A 113 1.18 17.73 -3.33
N LEU A 114 1.19 17.72 -2.00
CA LEU A 114 0.12 17.09 -1.24
C LEU A 114 -1.22 17.69 -1.67
N THR A 115 -2.19 16.85 -1.87
CA THR A 115 -3.56 17.27 -2.18
C THR A 115 -4.13 18.00 -0.97
N THR A 116 -4.75 19.14 -1.20
CA THR A 116 -5.35 19.95 -0.14
C THR A 116 -6.55 19.25 0.49
N ILE A 117 -6.94 19.69 1.67
CA ILE A 117 -8.14 19.21 2.37
C ILE A 117 -9.37 19.30 1.46
N ASP A 118 -9.60 20.44 0.80
CA ASP A 118 -10.75 20.68 -0.05
C ASP A 118 -10.81 19.78 -1.30
N ASP A 119 -9.67 19.37 -1.80
CA ASP A 119 -9.56 18.53 -3.00
C ASP A 119 -9.37 17.04 -2.69
N TYR A 120 -9.20 16.68 -1.39
CA TYR A 120 -8.81 15.32 -1.02
C TYR A 120 -9.78 14.24 -1.51
N ALA A 121 -11.07 14.50 -1.46
CA ALA A 121 -12.09 13.57 -1.94
C ALA A 121 -11.94 13.25 -3.45
N LYS A 122 -11.38 14.17 -4.25
CA LYS A 122 -11.19 13.95 -5.70
C LYS A 122 -10.17 12.86 -6.00
N LEU A 123 -9.20 12.60 -5.09
CA LEU A 123 -8.30 11.47 -5.22
C LEU A 123 -9.04 10.14 -5.38
N TRP A 124 -10.20 10.02 -4.75
CA TRP A 124 -10.94 8.77 -4.65
C TRP A 124 -12.22 8.75 -5.48
N THR A 125 -12.85 9.90 -5.71
CA THR A 125 -14.07 10.00 -6.52
C THR A 125 -13.80 10.23 -8.01
N LYS A 126 -12.64 10.83 -8.34
CA LYS A 126 -12.24 11.20 -9.71
C LYS A 126 -10.88 10.64 -10.13
N ASP A 127 -10.17 9.99 -9.23
CA ASP A 127 -8.79 9.54 -9.44
C ASP A 127 -7.84 10.69 -9.85
N GLU A 128 -8.08 11.90 -9.33
CA GLU A 128 -7.36 13.12 -9.61
C GLU A 128 -6.71 13.68 -8.34
N GLY A 129 -5.52 14.26 -8.48
CA GLY A 129 -4.84 14.93 -7.37
C GLY A 129 -3.39 15.24 -7.68
N THR A 130 -2.89 16.31 -7.08
CA THR A 130 -1.53 16.82 -7.28
C THR A 130 -0.44 15.96 -6.64
N GLU A 131 -0.82 15.03 -5.77
CA GLU A 131 0.09 14.10 -5.09
C GLU A 131 0.28 12.76 -5.81
N ILE A 132 -0.45 12.50 -6.90
CA ILE A 132 -0.32 11.24 -7.63
C ILE A 132 0.99 11.25 -8.42
N ILE A 133 1.89 10.31 -8.11
CA ILE A 133 3.17 10.15 -8.80
C ILE A 133 3.01 9.21 -10.00
N PHE A 134 2.24 8.14 -9.82
CA PHE A 134 1.96 7.17 -10.88
C PHE A 134 0.58 6.56 -10.69
N ARG A 135 -0.15 6.45 -11.80
CA ARG A 135 -1.50 5.92 -11.87
C ARG A 135 -1.71 5.24 -13.23
N PRO A 136 -1.78 3.91 -13.30
CA PRO A 136 -2.15 3.20 -14.53
C PRO A 136 -3.47 3.73 -15.09
N LEU A 137 -3.50 3.98 -16.39
CA LEU A 137 -4.71 4.49 -17.05
C LEU A 137 -5.76 3.39 -17.13
N MET A 138 -6.99 3.73 -16.77
CA MET A 138 -8.20 2.99 -17.12
C MET A 138 -9.10 3.89 -17.95
N THR A 139 -9.89 3.30 -18.80
CA THR A 139 -11.00 3.95 -19.52
C THR A 139 -12.27 3.13 -19.32
N ALA A 140 -13.43 3.70 -19.62
CA ALA A 140 -14.68 2.96 -19.52
C ALA A 140 -14.74 1.72 -20.43
N GLN A 141 -13.88 1.64 -21.45
CA GLN A 141 -13.76 0.51 -22.39
C GLN A 141 -12.67 -0.48 -21.99
N GLU A 142 -11.68 -0.04 -21.21
CA GLU A 142 -10.54 -0.86 -20.74
C GLU A 142 -10.43 -0.74 -19.23
N LEU A 143 -11.25 -1.51 -18.54
CA LEU A 143 -11.31 -1.53 -17.08
C LEU A 143 -10.37 -2.60 -16.52
N GLY A 144 -9.84 -2.33 -15.34
CA GLY A 144 -9.20 -3.33 -14.48
C GLY A 144 -10.21 -4.01 -13.55
N GLY A 145 -9.72 -4.52 -12.42
CA GLY A 145 -10.58 -5.02 -11.35
C GLY A 145 -11.16 -3.88 -10.49
N SER A 146 -12.33 -4.10 -9.91
CA SER A 146 -12.93 -3.18 -8.96
C SER A 146 -12.27 -3.29 -7.59
N ASN A 147 -11.71 -2.19 -7.09
CA ASN A 147 -11.18 -2.14 -5.72
C ASN A 147 -12.32 -1.94 -4.70
N GLY A 148 -13.40 -1.30 -5.10
CA GLY A 148 -14.53 -0.98 -4.21
C GLY A 148 -15.37 -2.20 -3.84
N GLU A 149 -15.53 -3.15 -4.76
CA GLU A 149 -16.32 -4.38 -4.52
C GLU A 149 -15.80 -5.25 -3.38
N TYR A 150 -14.51 -5.16 -3.04
CA TYR A 150 -13.96 -5.86 -1.88
C TYR A 150 -14.51 -5.36 -0.55
N TYR A 151 -15.09 -4.15 -0.52
CA TYR A 151 -15.58 -3.54 0.71
C TYR A 151 -17.09 -3.52 0.76
N VAL A 152 -17.75 -2.93 -0.23
CA VAL A 152 -19.22 -2.89 -0.32
C VAL A 152 -19.68 -3.03 -1.76
N SER A 153 -20.58 -3.98 -2.02
CA SER A 153 -21.34 -4.05 -3.26
C SER A 153 -22.56 -3.14 -3.15
N GLU A 154 -22.58 -2.03 -3.88
CA GLU A 154 -23.73 -1.09 -3.85
C GLU A 154 -25.04 -1.72 -4.34
N SER A 155 -24.99 -2.64 -5.28
CA SER A 155 -26.20 -3.28 -5.82
C SER A 155 -26.89 -4.20 -4.81
N GLU A 156 -26.14 -4.77 -3.85
CA GLU A 156 -26.62 -5.70 -2.86
C GLU A 156 -26.56 -5.13 -1.43
N THR A 157 -25.97 -3.94 -1.26
CA THR A 157 -25.64 -3.36 0.05
C THR A 157 -24.87 -4.34 0.96
N LYS A 158 -24.01 -5.17 0.33
CA LYS A 158 -23.32 -6.29 0.96
C LYS A 158 -21.85 -5.92 1.19
N ALA A 159 -21.32 -6.22 2.36
CA ALA A 159 -19.91 -6.01 2.68
C ALA A 159 -19.21 -7.34 2.99
N ASP A 160 -18.04 -7.53 2.39
CA ASP A 160 -17.15 -8.64 2.74
C ASP A 160 -16.18 -8.25 3.86
N TYR A 161 -15.86 -6.95 3.98
CA TYR A 161 -14.95 -6.42 5.00
C TYR A 161 -15.50 -5.12 5.59
N ILE A 162 -15.52 -5.04 6.90
CA ILE A 162 -15.89 -3.84 7.66
C ILE A 162 -14.74 -3.41 8.57
N PRO A 163 -14.65 -2.12 8.95
CA PRO A 163 -13.61 -1.63 9.82
C PRO A 163 -13.75 -2.21 11.24
N THR A 164 -12.62 -2.46 11.88
CA THR A 164 -12.59 -2.75 13.34
C THR A 164 -12.70 -1.46 14.13
N ALA A 165 -13.06 -1.53 15.41
CA ALA A 165 -13.00 -0.37 16.31
C ALA A 165 -11.66 0.33 16.30
N ALA A 166 -10.58 -0.44 16.35
CA ALA A 166 -9.23 0.11 16.31
C ALA A 166 -9.01 1.01 15.09
N VAL A 167 -9.57 0.64 13.94
CA VAL A 167 -9.52 1.47 12.71
C VAL A 167 -10.40 2.71 12.85
N LEU A 168 -11.61 2.58 13.38
CA LEU A 168 -12.51 3.71 13.58
C LEU A 168 -11.91 4.73 14.55
N ASN A 169 -11.32 4.26 15.65
CA ASN A 169 -10.68 5.11 16.66
C ASN A 169 -9.46 5.86 16.12
N LEU A 170 -8.76 5.33 15.11
CA LEU A 170 -7.69 6.07 14.43
C LEU A 170 -8.19 7.40 13.85
N PHE A 171 -9.46 7.48 13.44
CA PHE A 171 -10.02 8.70 12.86
C PHE A 171 -10.76 9.56 13.88
N TRP A 172 -11.59 8.97 14.73
CA TRP A 172 -12.54 9.74 15.55
C TRP A 172 -12.02 10.11 16.94
N GLU A 173 -11.24 9.23 17.56
CA GLU A 173 -10.73 9.52 18.90
C GLU A 173 -9.50 10.42 18.89
N LYS A 174 -8.70 10.39 17.81
CA LYS A 174 -7.42 11.05 17.81
C LYS A 174 -7.43 12.45 17.21
N PHE A 175 -8.17 12.63 16.12
CA PHE A 175 -8.20 13.90 15.41
C PHE A 175 -9.63 14.23 14.94
N GLU A 176 -10.23 15.20 15.59
CA GLU A 176 -11.43 15.83 15.05
C GLU A 176 -11.06 16.57 13.74
N GLY A 177 -11.90 16.42 12.72
CA GLY A 177 -11.71 17.07 11.41
C GLY A 177 -10.72 16.36 10.47
N ASP A 178 -10.37 15.10 10.70
CA ASP A 178 -9.62 14.31 9.72
C ASP A 178 -10.52 13.99 8.52
N VAL A 179 -10.26 14.66 7.37
CA VAL A 179 -11.09 14.52 6.16
C VAL A 179 -11.10 13.11 5.57
N ARG A 180 -10.14 12.28 5.97
CA ARG A 180 -10.11 10.87 5.54
C ARG A 180 -11.24 10.06 6.16
N ALA A 181 -11.71 10.43 7.35
CA ALA A 181 -12.87 9.77 7.96
C ALA A 181 -14.08 9.83 7.03
N ASP A 182 -14.44 11.03 6.56
CA ASP A 182 -15.61 11.25 5.70
C ASP A 182 -15.45 10.62 4.31
N VAL A 183 -14.20 10.47 3.84
CA VAL A 183 -13.91 9.91 2.51
C VAL A 183 -13.81 8.38 2.56
N PHE A 184 -13.23 7.82 3.62
CA PHE A 184 -12.91 6.38 3.69
C PHE A 184 -13.99 5.55 4.37
N LEU A 185 -14.88 6.19 5.11
CA LEU A 185 -15.91 5.53 5.90
C LEU A 185 -17.29 6.04 5.49
N LYS A 186 -18.28 5.15 5.52
CA LYS A 186 -19.68 5.48 5.25
C LYS A 186 -20.59 4.64 6.12
N GLN A 187 -21.56 5.31 6.74
CA GLN A 187 -22.62 4.66 7.50
C GLN A 187 -23.65 4.07 6.55
N TYR A 188 -24.06 2.86 6.82
CA TYR A 188 -25.14 2.16 6.14
C TYR A 188 -26.18 1.73 7.16
N ASP A 189 -27.45 2.06 6.91
CA ASP A 189 -28.57 1.69 7.79
C ASP A 189 -29.03 0.24 7.59
N ASN A 190 -28.63 -0.39 6.48
CA ASN A 190 -29.12 -1.70 6.05
C ASN A 190 -28.04 -2.55 5.35
N LEU A 191 -26.83 -2.55 5.89
CA LEU A 191 -25.74 -3.37 5.36
C LEU A 191 -26.09 -4.86 5.49
N GLN A 192 -26.02 -5.59 4.38
CA GLN A 192 -26.29 -7.03 4.36
C GLN A 192 -25.05 -7.82 4.74
N VAL A 193 -25.13 -8.61 5.81
CA VAL A 193 -24.09 -9.56 6.22
C VAL A 193 -24.75 -10.91 6.48
N GLU A 194 -24.37 -11.94 5.74
CA GLU A 194 -24.93 -13.28 5.84
C GLU A 194 -26.47 -13.36 5.76
N GLY A 195 -27.08 -12.47 4.97
CA GLY A 195 -28.53 -12.45 4.75
C GLY A 195 -29.35 -11.69 5.79
N ASN A 196 -28.68 -11.10 6.79
CA ASN A 196 -29.31 -10.19 7.76
C ASN A 196 -28.90 -8.74 7.47
N SER A 197 -29.75 -7.81 7.94
CA SER A 197 -29.54 -6.37 7.76
C SER A 197 -29.06 -5.75 9.05
N TYR A 198 -27.99 -4.94 8.96
CA TYR A 198 -27.37 -4.28 10.12
C TYR A 198 -27.10 -2.81 9.81
N GLU A 199 -27.24 -1.97 10.82
CA GLU A 199 -26.67 -0.64 10.81
C GLU A 199 -25.17 -0.75 11.10
N ALA A 200 -24.31 -0.35 10.17
CA ALA A 200 -22.87 -0.50 10.33
C ALA A 200 -22.07 0.47 9.48
N MET A 201 -20.88 0.82 9.98
CA MET A 201 -19.87 1.55 9.24
C MET A 201 -19.14 0.62 8.28
N ALA A 202 -18.96 1.03 7.05
CA ALA A 202 -18.19 0.29 6.06
C ALA A 202 -17.13 1.18 5.37
N PHE A 203 -16.16 0.55 4.71
CA PHE A 203 -15.16 1.28 3.93
C PHE A 203 -15.76 1.84 2.63
N ASN A 204 -15.42 3.08 2.32
CA ASN A 204 -15.87 3.80 1.14
C ASN A 204 -14.72 4.47 0.37
N LYS A 205 -13.48 4.10 0.62
CA LYS A 205 -12.30 4.74 0.00
C LYS A 205 -12.30 4.64 -1.52
N PHE A 206 -12.91 3.62 -2.09
CA PHE A 206 -13.01 3.39 -3.52
C PHE A 206 -14.48 3.44 -3.96
N PRO A 207 -15.10 4.64 -3.98
CA PRO A 207 -16.54 4.79 -4.21
C PRO A 207 -16.94 4.64 -5.68
N GLY A 208 -15.98 4.42 -6.55
CA GLY A 208 -16.15 4.35 -7.98
C GLY A 208 -16.09 5.72 -8.68
N ASN A 209 -15.29 5.81 -9.72
CA ASN A 209 -15.17 6.98 -10.57
C ASN A 209 -16.23 6.95 -11.68
N SER A 210 -17.08 7.96 -11.73
CA SER A 210 -18.16 8.08 -12.73
C SER A 210 -17.66 8.05 -14.18
N ASP A 211 -16.44 8.51 -14.43
CA ASP A 211 -15.87 8.59 -15.78
C ASP A 211 -15.42 7.20 -16.30
N LEU A 212 -15.38 6.20 -15.41
CA LEU A 212 -15.10 4.80 -15.74
C LEU A 212 -16.39 3.97 -15.94
N ARG A 213 -17.56 4.58 -16.01
CA ARG A 213 -18.83 3.89 -16.17
C ARG A 213 -19.27 3.86 -17.64
N THR A 214 -19.83 2.75 -18.06
CA THR A 214 -20.49 2.61 -19.38
C THR A 214 -22.01 2.71 -19.29
N GLY A 215 -22.56 2.81 -18.07
CA GLY A 215 -23.99 2.87 -17.77
C GLY A 215 -24.29 3.73 -16.54
N SER A 216 -25.55 3.68 -16.08
CA SER A 216 -26.01 4.46 -14.93
C SER A 216 -25.58 3.87 -13.58
N ASN A 217 -25.34 2.55 -13.52
CA ASN A 217 -24.99 1.89 -12.27
C ASN A 217 -23.55 2.14 -11.88
N ASN A 218 -23.30 2.29 -10.59
CA ASN A 218 -21.95 2.36 -10.05
C ASN A 218 -21.26 1.01 -10.21
N ASN A 219 -20.07 1.01 -10.81
CA ASN A 219 -19.24 -0.18 -10.99
C ASN A 219 -18.10 -0.27 -9.98
N LEU A 220 -18.04 0.66 -9.03
CA LEU A 220 -17.02 0.76 -7.98
C LEU A 220 -15.57 0.71 -8.51
N MET A 221 -15.38 1.13 -9.76
CA MET A 221 -14.07 1.17 -10.42
C MET A 221 -13.35 2.47 -10.07
N ASN A 222 -12.12 2.32 -9.60
CA ASN A 222 -11.16 3.41 -9.39
C ASN A 222 -9.80 3.00 -9.95
N MET A 223 -9.07 3.97 -10.51
CA MET A 223 -7.69 3.75 -10.92
C MET A 223 -6.82 3.60 -9.67
N SER A 224 -6.02 2.55 -9.61
CA SER A 224 -5.05 2.38 -8.55
C SER A 224 -3.98 3.48 -8.59
N LYS A 225 -3.46 3.86 -7.42
CA LYS A 225 -2.44 4.90 -7.27
C LYS A 225 -1.21 4.30 -6.57
N PRO A 226 -0.40 3.49 -7.28
CA PRO A 226 0.72 2.77 -6.69
C PRO A 226 1.73 3.66 -5.96
N PHE A 227 1.86 4.92 -6.40
CA PHE A 227 2.75 5.89 -5.76
C PHE A 227 2.07 7.24 -5.60
N ARG A 228 2.01 7.69 -4.36
CA ARG A 228 1.53 9.03 -3.95
C ARG A 228 2.58 9.75 -3.13
N LEU A 229 2.59 11.08 -3.19
CA LEU A 229 3.55 11.91 -2.47
C LEU A 229 3.43 11.76 -0.95
N SER A 230 2.23 11.48 -0.42
CA SER A 230 2.00 11.21 0.99
C SER A 230 2.86 10.05 1.51
N GLU A 231 3.08 9.02 0.69
CA GLU A 231 4.00 7.93 1.04
C GLU A 231 5.43 8.45 1.22
N MET A 232 5.89 9.34 0.35
CA MET A 232 7.24 9.91 0.46
C MET A 232 7.41 10.68 1.77
N TYR A 233 6.41 11.45 2.19
CA TYR A 233 6.43 12.14 3.48
C TYR A 233 6.53 11.15 4.65
N LEU A 234 5.77 10.07 4.63
CA LEU A 234 5.79 9.05 5.68
C LEU A 234 7.06 8.19 5.66
N ILE A 235 7.64 7.95 4.49
CA ILE A 235 8.96 7.30 4.39
C ILE A 235 10.03 8.18 5.03
N VAL A 236 10.05 9.48 4.74
CA VAL A 236 11.02 10.39 5.37
C VAL A 236 10.80 10.43 6.87
N ALA A 237 9.55 10.61 7.33
CA ALA A 237 9.24 10.68 8.75
C ALA A 237 9.73 9.42 9.49
N GLU A 238 9.45 8.24 8.97
CA GLU A 238 9.89 6.99 9.60
C GLU A 238 11.41 6.82 9.55
N ALA A 239 12.02 7.03 8.39
CA ALA A 239 13.45 6.86 8.21
C ALA A 239 14.26 7.83 9.09
N GLU A 240 13.84 9.07 9.22
CA GLU A 240 14.48 10.05 10.10
C GLU A 240 14.25 9.70 11.58
N ALA A 241 13.04 9.27 11.96
CA ALA A 241 12.77 8.80 13.32
C ALA A 241 13.63 7.60 13.71
N ARG A 242 13.84 6.65 12.80
CA ARG A 242 14.71 5.48 13.00
C ARG A 242 16.17 5.84 13.20
N GLN A 243 16.61 6.94 12.64
CA GLN A 243 17.97 7.51 12.79
C GLN A 243 18.10 8.48 13.95
N ASP A 244 17.06 8.61 14.79
CA ASP A 244 16.96 9.56 15.92
C ASP A 244 16.97 11.06 15.52
N HIS A 245 16.69 11.36 14.26
CA HIS A 245 16.52 12.73 13.76
C HIS A 245 15.08 13.20 13.98
N LYS A 246 14.67 13.32 15.25
CA LYS A 246 13.27 13.53 15.66
C LYS A 246 12.67 14.82 15.13
N GLU A 247 13.42 15.90 15.07
CA GLU A 247 12.93 17.19 14.56
C GLU A 247 12.50 17.09 13.10
N GLU A 248 13.36 16.49 12.28
CA GLU A 248 13.05 16.31 10.85
C GLU A 248 11.89 15.34 10.67
N ALA A 249 11.82 14.25 11.43
CA ALA A 249 10.74 13.30 11.39
C ALA A 249 9.38 13.94 11.76
N ASN A 250 9.33 14.70 12.85
CA ASN A 250 8.13 15.46 13.25
C ASN A 250 7.71 16.45 12.17
N LYS A 251 8.64 17.15 11.55
CA LYS A 251 8.36 18.10 10.47
C LYS A 251 7.62 17.44 9.31
N TYR A 252 8.09 16.30 8.80
CA TYR A 252 7.44 15.63 7.68
C TYR A 252 6.09 15.01 8.05
N LEU A 253 5.96 14.48 9.27
CA LEU A 253 4.68 13.99 9.79
C LEU A 253 3.65 15.13 9.88
N ASN A 254 4.04 16.27 10.45
CA ASN A 254 3.17 17.43 10.62
C ASN A 254 2.75 18.06 9.29
N ILE A 255 3.64 18.10 8.29
CA ILE A 255 3.28 18.58 6.95
C ILE A 255 2.19 17.70 6.34
N LEU A 256 2.27 16.37 6.46
CA LEU A 256 1.21 15.51 5.96
C LEU A 256 -0.11 15.75 6.73
N ARG A 257 -0.06 15.75 8.05
CA ARG A 257 -1.25 15.94 8.90
C ARG A 257 -1.97 17.26 8.64
N SER A 258 -1.23 18.34 8.41
CA SER A 258 -1.82 19.64 8.08
C SER A 258 -2.55 19.67 6.72
N ASN A 259 -2.31 18.69 5.84
CA ASN A 259 -3.03 18.51 4.60
C ASN A 259 -4.14 17.43 4.69
N ARG A 260 -4.43 16.93 5.89
CA ARG A 260 -5.43 15.88 6.14
C ARG A 260 -6.43 16.25 7.23
N ILE A 261 -6.05 17.15 8.13
CA ILE A 261 -6.80 17.46 9.36
C ILE A 261 -7.11 18.95 9.37
N VAL A 262 -8.39 19.29 9.42
CA VAL A 262 -8.87 20.67 9.54
C VAL A 262 -8.38 21.25 10.85
N ASP A 263 -7.93 22.52 10.84
CA ASP A 263 -7.41 23.24 12.01
C ASP A 263 -6.32 22.47 12.79
N TYR A 264 -5.51 21.69 12.08
CA TYR A 264 -4.46 20.87 12.69
C TYR A 264 -3.49 21.69 13.52
N VAL A 265 -3.34 21.33 14.79
CA VAL A 265 -2.32 21.88 15.68
C VAL A 265 -1.09 20.98 15.65
N THR A 266 0.06 21.59 15.32
CA THR A 266 1.35 20.87 15.23
C THR A 266 1.70 20.17 16.53
N GLU A 267 2.00 18.87 16.46
CA GLU A 267 2.46 18.05 17.57
C GLU A 267 3.92 17.66 17.37
N ASN A 268 4.70 17.72 18.46
CA ASN A 268 6.11 17.34 18.43
C ASN A 268 6.40 16.28 19.50
N TYR A 269 6.86 15.13 19.05
CA TYR A 269 7.18 13.98 19.89
C TYR A 269 8.67 13.93 20.16
N SER A 270 9.07 14.06 21.42
CA SER A 270 10.47 14.03 21.87
C SER A 270 11.01 12.61 22.02
N GLU A 271 10.12 11.64 22.30
CA GLU A 271 10.49 10.23 22.48
C GLU A 271 10.39 9.48 21.16
N GLN A 272 11.50 8.86 20.72
CA GLN A 272 11.57 8.11 19.45
C GLN A 272 10.49 7.03 19.36
N LYS A 273 10.24 6.30 20.45
CA LYS A 273 9.22 5.23 20.48
C LYS A 273 7.83 5.77 20.22
N THR A 274 7.49 6.90 20.85
CA THR A 274 6.20 7.57 20.66
C THR A 274 6.06 8.07 19.23
N LEU A 275 7.10 8.75 18.72
CA LEU A 275 7.11 9.26 17.35
C LEU A 275 6.93 8.14 16.31
N LEU A 276 7.63 7.01 16.47
CA LEU A 276 7.46 5.86 15.59
C LEU A 276 6.06 5.24 15.66
N LYS A 277 5.44 5.21 16.85
CA LYS A 277 4.05 4.78 17.00
C LYS A 277 3.12 5.70 16.21
N GLU A 278 3.27 7.01 16.36
CA GLU A 278 2.48 8.02 15.65
C GLU A 278 2.61 7.90 14.12
N ILE A 279 3.83 7.68 13.63
CA ILE A 279 4.09 7.48 12.20
C ILE A 279 3.43 6.18 11.69
N LYS A 280 3.48 5.09 12.46
CA LYS A 280 2.81 3.83 12.11
C LYS A 280 1.29 4.01 12.01
N GLU A 281 0.68 4.68 13.00
CA GLU A 281 -0.76 4.96 12.99
C GLU A 281 -1.13 5.89 11.83
N GLU A 282 -0.29 6.87 11.50
CA GLU A 282 -0.49 7.75 10.35
C GLU A 282 -0.42 6.98 9.03
N ARG A 283 0.52 6.04 8.90
CA ARG A 283 0.58 5.16 7.72
C ARG A 283 -0.65 4.27 7.62
N GLU A 284 -1.15 3.78 8.73
CA GLU A 284 -2.37 2.97 8.77
C GLU A 284 -3.58 3.77 8.29
N ARG A 285 -3.79 4.99 8.80
CA ARG A 285 -4.84 5.91 8.32
C ARG A 285 -4.73 6.21 6.83
N GLU A 286 -3.54 6.58 6.37
CA GLU A 286 -3.32 7.06 5.01
C GLU A 286 -3.49 5.97 3.96
N PHE A 287 -3.07 4.72 4.28
CA PHE A 287 -2.98 3.65 3.28
C PHE A 287 -4.00 2.52 3.47
N ILE A 288 -5.07 2.73 4.23
CA ILE A 288 -6.17 1.77 4.31
C ILE A 288 -6.61 1.38 2.89
N GLY A 289 -6.70 0.07 2.62
CA GLY A 289 -7.14 -0.45 1.34
C GLY A 289 -6.14 -0.36 0.18
N GLU A 290 -4.95 0.24 0.37
CA GLU A 290 -3.93 0.36 -0.68
C GLU A 290 -2.89 -0.78 -0.69
N GLY A 291 -3.12 -1.84 0.07
CA GLY A 291 -2.26 -3.03 0.07
C GLY A 291 -0.94 -2.91 0.85
N MET A 292 -0.73 -1.80 1.59
CA MET A 292 0.54 -1.55 2.30
C MET A 292 0.65 -2.28 3.65
N ARG A 293 -0.48 -2.56 4.31
CA ARG A 293 -0.50 -3.00 5.71
C ARG A 293 0.28 -4.28 5.98
N MET A 294 0.16 -5.29 5.11
CA MET A 294 0.87 -6.56 5.29
C MET A 294 2.40 -6.37 5.22
N SER A 295 2.87 -5.54 4.29
CA SER A 295 4.28 -5.16 4.18
C SER A 295 4.76 -4.47 5.45
N ASP A 296 3.98 -3.53 5.98
CA ASP A 296 4.32 -2.79 7.20
C ASP A 296 4.35 -3.72 8.44
N ILE A 297 3.37 -4.58 8.64
CA ILE A 297 3.36 -5.56 9.74
C ILE A 297 4.62 -6.43 9.71
N ARG A 298 4.99 -6.94 8.55
CA ARG A 298 6.18 -7.81 8.39
C ARG A 298 7.48 -7.06 8.69
N ARG A 299 7.68 -5.87 8.13
CA ARG A 299 8.91 -5.11 8.34
C ARG A 299 9.04 -4.52 9.74
N TYR A 300 7.90 -4.32 10.44
CA TYR A 300 7.93 -3.95 11.86
C TYR A 300 8.27 -5.13 12.77
N GLY A 301 8.16 -6.37 12.27
CA GLY A 301 8.32 -7.56 13.07
C GLY A 301 7.21 -7.69 14.12
N GLU A 302 6.02 -7.26 13.78
CA GLU A 302 4.85 -7.24 14.65
C GLU A 302 3.80 -8.24 14.15
N GLY A 303 2.97 -8.69 15.05
CA GLY A 303 1.74 -9.37 14.71
C GLY A 303 0.60 -8.36 14.57
N PHE A 304 -0.60 -8.87 14.49
CA PHE A 304 -1.81 -8.05 14.62
C PHE A 304 -2.88 -8.81 15.40
N GLN A 305 -3.78 -8.06 15.98
CA GLN A 305 -5.03 -8.55 16.55
C GLN A 305 -6.15 -7.66 16.05
N ARG A 306 -7.19 -8.29 15.50
CA ARG A 306 -8.42 -7.61 15.11
C ARG A 306 -9.48 -8.00 16.11
N GLU A 307 -10.13 -7.02 16.69
CA GLU A 307 -11.26 -7.22 17.58
C GLU A 307 -12.51 -6.74 16.87
N PRO A 308 -13.51 -7.61 16.73
CA PRO A 308 -14.80 -7.15 16.27
C PRO A 308 -15.29 -6.11 17.26
N ASN A 309 -15.74 -4.99 16.78
CA ASN A 309 -16.31 -3.97 17.63
C ASN A 309 -17.44 -3.28 16.89
N HIS A 310 -18.60 -3.76 17.18
CA HIS A 310 -19.83 -3.05 16.96
C HIS A 310 -20.56 -3.10 18.29
N ASP A 311 -20.11 -2.26 19.25
CA ASP A 311 -20.68 -2.20 20.61
C ASP A 311 -22.19 -1.99 20.61
N GLU A 312 -22.70 -1.40 19.53
CA GLU A 312 -24.13 -1.18 19.31
C GLU A 312 -24.84 -2.37 18.63
N ASN A 313 -24.07 -3.41 18.20
CA ASN A 313 -24.66 -4.56 17.50
C ASN A 313 -23.95 -5.88 17.85
N GLU A 314 -24.37 -6.49 18.96
CA GLU A 314 -23.84 -7.76 19.45
C GLU A 314 -24.01 -8.90 18.43
N ASP A 315 -25.12 -8.90 17.68
CA ASP A 315 -25.39 -9.94 16.66
C ASP A 315 -24.37 -9.90 15.51
N LEU A 316 -23.98 -8.70 15.08
CA LEU A 316 -22.94 -8.54 14.04
C LEU A 316 -21.56 -8.98 14.56
N ASN A 317 -21.21 -8.65 15.79
CA ASN A 317 -19.99 -9.12 16.44
C ASN A 317 -19.94 -10.64 16.50
N ASP A 318 -21.03 -11.28 16.85
CA ASP A 318 -21.16 -12.74 16.92
C ASP A 318 -20.92 -13.42 15.58
N ILE A 319 -21.43 -12.85 14.49
CA ILE A 319 -21.22 -13.38 13.14
C ILE A 319 -19.73 -13.29 12.75
N ILE A 320 -19.08 -12.15 13.01
CA ILE A 320 -17.66 -11.96 12.71
C ILE A 320 -16.79 -12.95 13.47
N VAL A 321 -17.08 -13.19 14.75
CA VAL A 321 -16.34 -14.12 15.61
C VAL A 321 -16.59 -15.57 15.21
N LYS A 322 -17.84 -15.95 14.90
CA LYS A 322 -18.23 -17.32 14.56
C LYS A 322 -17.59 -17.84 13.28
N GLN A 323 -17.19 -16.99 12.37
CA GLN A 323 -16.55 -17.40 11.12
C GLN A 323 -15.15 -18.00 11.31
N GLY A 324 -14.63 -18.07 12.54
CA GLY A 324 -13.43 -18.83 12.89
C GLY A 324 -12.16 -18.36 12.16
N ARG A 325 -12.15 -17.17 11.62
CA ARG A 325 -11.02 -16.63 10.89
C ARG A 325 -9.98 -16.11 11.85
N ALA A 326 -8.73 -16.25 11.47
CA ALA A 326 -7.64 -15.81 12.31
C ALA A 326 -7.66 -14.29 12.45
N LEU A 327 -8.27 -13.82 13.53
CA LEU A 327 -8.28 -12.41 13.93
C LEU A 327 -6.95 -11.98 14.55
N LYS A 328 -6.07 -12.97 14.86
CA LYS A 328 -4.78 -12.74 15.50
C LYS A 328 -3.68 -13.53 14.82
N TYR A 329 -2.58 -12.82 14.52
CA TYR A 329 -1.32 -13.40 14.09
C TYR A 329 -0.21 -12.86 14.97
N THR A 330 0.69 -13.75 15.42
CA THR A 330 1.92 -13.32 16.09
C THR A 330 2.95 -12.83 15.06
N ALA A 331 3.97 -12.11 15.49
CA ALA A 331 5.05 -11.62 14.63
C ALA A 331 5.74 -12.71 13.79
N ASN A 332 5.80 -13.93 14.32
CA ASN A 332 6.46 -15.07 13.67
C ASN A 332 5.48 -16.04 13.02
N ASP A 333 4.24 -15.64 12.83
CA ASP A 333 3.25 -16.52 12.19
C ASP A 333 3.66 -16.75 10.72
N TYR A 334 3.78 -18.03 10.33
CA TYR A 334 4.23 -18.41 9.00
C TYR A 334 3.31 -17.86 7.90
N ARG A 335 2.01 -17.67 8.19
CA ARG A 335 1.01 -17.14 7.25
C ARG A 335 1.23 -15.68 6.86
N LEU A 336 2.13 -14.96 7.54
CA LEU A 336 2.59 -13.64 7.11
C LEU A 336 3.49 -13.72 5.86
N THR A 337 3.96 -14.90 5.49
CA THR A 337 4.67 -15.17 4.23
C THR A 337 3.85 -16.14 3.40
N TRP A 338 3.61 -15.84 2.14
CA TRP A 338 2.81 -16.69 1.28
C TRP A 338 3.57 -17.95 0.85
N PRO A 339 2.88 -19.09 0.65
CA PRO A 339 3.49 -20.26 0.08
C PRO A 339 3.89 -20.01 -1.38
N ILE A 340 4.97 -20.61 -1.82
CA ILE A 340 5.23 -20.72 -3.26
C ILE A 340 4.11 -21.55 -3.86
N PRO A 341 3.46 -21.07 -4.93
CA PRO A 341 2.34 -21.79 -5.55
C PRO A 341 2.71 -23.23 -5.90
N LYS A 342 1.79 -24.16 -5.62
CA LYS A 342 2.04 -25.57 -5.89
C LYS A 342 2.40 -25.83 -7.35
N ALA A 343 1.78 -25.12 -8.29
CA ALA A 343 2.09 -25.27 -9.71
C ALA A 343 3.55 -24.94 -10.03
N GLU A 344 4.14 -23.93 -9.37
CA GLU A 344 5.56 -23.57 -9.52
C GLU A 344 6.46 -24.66 -8.91
N MET A 345 6.10 -25.17 -7.73
CA MET A 345 6.84 -26.26 -7.07
C MET A 345 6.85 -27.53 -7.92
N ASP A 346 5.71 -27.86 -8.55
CA ASP A 346 5.57 -29.05 -9.38
C ASP A 346 6.31 -28.90 -10.73
N ALA A 347 6.34 -27.68 -11.29
CA ALA A 347 6.96 -27.40 -12.58
C ALA A 347 8.48 -27.25 -12.51
N ASN A 348 9.03 -26.86 -11.38
CA ASN A 348 10.46 -26.62 -11.20
C ASN A 348 11.07 -27.53 -10.12
N PRO A 349 11.76 -28.63 -10.50
CA PRO A 349 12.33 -29.57 -9.55
C PRO A 349 13.42 -28.95 -8.66
N HIS A 350 14.03 -27.85 -9.06
CA HIS A 350 15.02 -27.12 -8.25
C HIS A 350 14.40 -26.39 -7.06
N LEU A 351 13.07 -26.26 -6.99
CA LEU A 351 12.34 -25.75 -5.83
C LEU A 351 12.02 -26.82 -4.79
N ALA A 352 12.35 -28.11 -5.07
CA ALA A 352 12.10 -29.19 -4.13
C ALA A 352 12.76 -28.88 -2.77
N GLY A 353 12.00 -28.95 -1.69
CA GLY A 353 12.45 -28.64 -0.35
C GLY A 353 12.68 -27.12 -0.06
N GLN A 354 12.33 -26.24 -0.99
CA GLN A 354 12.51 -24.80 -0.83
C GLN A 354 11.20 -24.04 -0.55
N GLN A 355 10.13 -24.74 -0.19
CA GLN A 355 8.88 -24.09 0.22
C GLN A 355 9.09 -23.21 1.46
N ASN A 356 8.28 -22.14 1.58
CA ASN A 356 8.28 -21.33 2.78
C ASN A 356 7.84 -22.16 4.01
N PRO A 357 8.39 -21.89 5.19
CA PRO A 357 8.08 -22.66 6.41
C PRO A 357 6.58 -22.66 6.72
N GLY A 358 6.07 -23.80 7.16
CA GLY A 358 4.67 -23.97 7.56
C GLY A 358 3.72 -24.46 6.45
N TYR A 359 4.22 -24.70 5.22
CA TYR A 359 3.45 -25.17 4.07
C TYR A 359 3.97 -26.49 3.51
#